data_ccfc7b729a4ada311bf11a3253754108
#
_entry.id   ccfc7b729a4ada311bf11a3253754108
#
_cell.length_a   1.000
_cell.length_b   1.000
_cell.length_c   1.000
_cell.angle_alpha   90.00
_cell.angle_beta   90.00
_cell.angle_gamma   90.00
#
_symmetry.space_group_name_H-M   'P 1'
#
loop_
_entity.id
_entity.type
_entity.pdbx_description
1 polymer ?
#
loop_
_entity_poly.entity_id
_entity_poly.type
_entity_poly.pdbx_seq_one_letter_code
_entity_poly.pdbx_strand_id
1 'polypeptide(L)'
;MQKILRVMIIIAMLITAYLLILAWRDDYADAPAVETTPNAATTVGGDIPSTTGAAGDIPAQTIPVDNGLATTTPAQDTNLISVTTDRYDLKINPEGGDIVYAALKQYDATLDSDEPFVLLENNSNRVYVAQSGLIGPNGIDTADGRASYRSAADSYTMKEGQQTLSVPLTYQQDGVTVTKTYTFTHGKYPIDVSYQIQNRSEQPWQGQMFAQLKRDDSKDPGMSDKGALSMATYLGGAWGTPDDPYNKLKFNKFSNDELNVASDEGWVGIVQHYFVSAWTPDNFTGQFFSRETGNDYFIGFNSQPVNIAANKQLTLDATLYAGPKVQSELKEVAVGLNQTVDYGLLWPISKILFAILDGIHKVLGNWGWSIIVLTILVKISLMWFSNKSYYSMAKMRSLAPRLAALKEEHGDDRMKMSQEMMSIYKEEKVNPMAGCLPILMQMPIFLALYWVLVESVELRHAPWILWIQDLSAMDPWFILPLLMGVSMYIQQQLNPQPTDPMQAKVMK
;
A
#
# COMPACT_ATOMS: atom_id res chain seq x y z
N MET A 1 -40.09 16.66 -9.61
CA MET A 1 -38.66 16.80 -9.24
C MET A 1 -38.35 16.26 -7.86
N GLN A 2 -39.00 16.61 -6.75
CA GLN A 2 -38.69 16.11 -5.39
C GLN A 2 -38.83 14.61 -5.21
N LYS A 3 -39.77 13.91 -5.86
CA LYS A 3 -39.90 12.44 -5.77
C LYS A 3 -38.75 11.73 -6.45
N ILE A 4 -38.26 12.23 -7.58
CA ILE A 4 -37.13 11.66 -8.33
C ILE A 4 -35.84 11.84 -7.54
N LEU A 5 -35.61 13.02 -6.93
CA LEU A 5 -34.42 13.26 -6.10
C LEU A 5 -34.38 12.38 -4.86
N ARG A 6 -35.54 12.10 -4.23
CA ARG A 6 -35.64 11.20 -3.08
C ARG A 6 -35.33 9.74 -3.48
N VAL A 7 -35.87 9.31 -4.61
CA VAL A 7 -35.59 7.95 -5.13
C VAL A 7 -34.10 7.83 -5.48
N MET A 8 -33.48 8.84 -6.10
CA MET A 8 -32.06 8.83 -6.42
C MET A 8 -31.18 8.80 -5.17
N ILE A 9 -31.51 9.53 -4.12
CA ILE A 9 -30.75 9.50 -2.85
C ILE A 9 -30.87 8.13 -2.16
N ILE A 10 -32.07 7.54 -2.15
CA ILE A 10 -32.27 6.19 -1.59
C ILE A 10 -31.51 5.14 -2.41
N ILE A 11 -31.56 5.24 -3.72
CA ILE A 11 -30.81 4.35 -4.62
C ILE A 11 -29.29 4.51 -4.39
N ALA A 12 -28.78 5.75 -4.29
CA ALA A 12 -27.39 6.02 -4.00
C ALA A 12 -26.97 5.44 -2.63
N MET A 13 -27.80 5.59 -1.59
CA MET A 13 -27.53 4.99 -0.28
C MET A 13 -27.56 3.46 -0.31
N LEU A 14 -28.49 2.87 -1.03
CA LEU A 14 -28.57 1.40 -1.20
C LEU A 14 -27.39 0.87 -2.00
N ILE A 15 -26.98 1.56 -3.06
CA ILE A 15 -25.78 1.21 -3.84
C ILE A 15 -24.53 1.31 -2.95
N THR A 16 -24.38 2.38 -2.17
CA THR A 16 -23.23 2.55 -1.26
C THR A 16 -23.22 1.46 -0.18
N ALA A 17 -24.37 1.15 0.42
CA ALA A 17 -24.48 0.07 1.39
C ALA A 17 -24.20 -1.30 0.76
N TYR A 18 -24.68 -1.54 -0.45
CA TYR A 18 -24.43 -2.78 -1.20
C TYR A 18 -22.94 -2.93 -1.56
N LEU A 19 -22.30 -1.86 -2.05
CA LEU A 19 -20.88 -1.86 -2.36
C LEU A 19 -20.02 -2.06 -1.10
N LEU A 20 -20.42 -1.48 0.05
CA LEU A 20 -19.77 -1.73 1.34
C LEU A 20 -19.92 -3.19 1.80
N ILE A 21 -21.09 -3.80 1.59
CA ILE A 21 -21.31 -5.22 1.91
C ILE A 21 -20.52 -6.12 0.96
N LEU A 22 -20.41 -5.79 -0.32
CA LEU A 22 -19.59 -6.55 -1.27
C LEU A 22 -18.10 -6.44 -0.93
N ALA A 23 -17.60 -5.25 -0.65
CA ALA A 23 -16.22 -5.04 -0.21
C ALA A 23 -15.92 -5.77 1.11
N TRP A 24 -16.86 -5.72 2.07
CA TRP A 24 -16.78 -6.49 3.31
C TRP A 24 -16.73 -8.01 3.05
N ARG A 25 -17.57 -8.51 2.14
CA ARG A 25 -17.62 -9.95 1.80
C ARG A 25 -16.34 -10.41 1.10
N ASP A 26 -15.73 -9.58 0.25
CA ASP A 26 -14.45 -9.88 -0.40
C ASP A 26 -13.27 -9.84 0.59
N ASP A 27 -13.33 -8.95 1.58
CA ASP A 27 -12.27 -8.81 2.58
C ASP A 27 -12.35 -9.86 3.71
N TYR A 28 -13.55 -10.40 4.00
CA TYR A 28 -13.80 -11.31 5.13
C TYR A 28 -14.47 -12.65 4.73
N ALA A 29 -14.53 -12.99 3.44
CA ALA A 29 -14.95 -14.32 3.04
C ALA A 29 -13.87 -15.33 3.46
N ASP A 30 -14.17 -16.11 4.48
CA ASP A 30 -13.36 -17.26 4.87
C ASP A 30 -13.17 -18.17 3.63
N ALA A 31 -11.91 -18.48 3.31
CA ALA A 31 -11.60 -19.46 2.28
C ALA A 31 -12.27 -20.79 2.65
N PRO A 32 -12.94 -21.48 1.70
CA PRO A 32 -13.48 -22.79 1.98
C PRO A 32 -12.36 -23.71 2.43
N ALA A 33 -12.58 -24.44 3.52
CA ALA A 33 -11.65 -25.43 4.04
C ALA A 33 -11.28 -26.40 2.93
N VAL A 34 -10.03 -26.41 2.51
CA VAL A 34 -9.50 -27.36 1.54
C VAL A 34 -9.42 -28.70 2.25
N GLU A 35 -10.24 -29.66 1.82
CA GLU A 35 -10.07 -31.07 2.18
C GLU A 35 -8.69 -31.53 1.70
N THR A 36 -7.83 -31.87 2.62
CA THR A 36 -6.50 -32.40 2.37
C THR A 36 -6.61 -33.81 1.76
N THR A 37 -6.44 -33.90 0.46
CA THR A 37 -6.04 -35.16 -0.16
C THR A 37 -4.50 -35.23 -0.14
N PRO A 38 -3.90 -36.30 0.40
CA PRO A 38 -2.47 -36.44 0.41
C PRO A 38 -2.01 -37.04 -0.93
N ASN A 39 -1.43 -36.25 -1.80
CA ASN A 39 -0.34 -36.65 -2.71
C ASN A 39 -0.03 -35.56 -3.74
N ALA A 40 0.98 -34.77 -3.47
CA ALA A 40 1.80 -34.19 -4.52
C ALA A 40 3.22 -34.04 -3.98
N ALA A 41 4.15 -34.66 -4.66
CA ALA A 41 5.57 -34.62 -4.34
C ALA A 41 6.04 -33.15 -4.32
N THR A 42 6.58 -32.74 -3.18
CA THR A 42 7.21 -31.44 -2.97
C THR A 42 8.47 -31.39 -3.83
N THR A 43 8.41 -30.73 -4.97
CA THR A 43 9.64 -30.26 -5.65
C THR A 43 10.15 -29.10 -4.83
N VAL A 44 11.34 -29.26 -4.25
CA VAL A 44 12.09 -28.18 -3.62
C VAL A 44 12.50 -27.21 -4.72
N GLY A 45 11.65 -26.19 -4.97
CA GLY A 45 11.94 -25.10 -5.89
C GLY A 45 12.82 -24.08 -5.16
N GLY A 46 14.07 -23.92 -5.60
CA GLY A 46 14.94 -22.87 -5.12
C GLY A 46 14.40 -21.45 -5.38
N ASP A 47 15.07 -20.43 -4.87
CA ASP A 47 14.73 -19.00 -4.97
C ASP A 47 14.69 -18.43 -6.43
N ILE A 48 14.84 -19.26 -7.45
CA ILE A 48 14.98 -18.85 -8.86
C ILE A 48 13.69 -19.13 -9.64
N PRO A 49 13.15 -18.16 -10.41
CA PRO A 49 11.96 -18.34 -11.24
C PRO A 49 12.21 -19.37 -12.36
N SER A 50 11.18 -20.17 -12.65
CA SER A 50 11.25 -21.13 -13.77
C SER A 50 11.21 -20.44 -15.13
N THR A 51 11.98 -20.91 -16.09
CA THR A 51 11.92 -20.44 -17.45
C THR A 51 10.73 -21.07 -18.19
N THR A 52 9.57 -20.42 -18.16
CA THR A 52 8.43 -20.79 -19.00
C THR A 52 8.40 -19.89 -20.23
N GLY A 53 9.02 -20.36 -21.29
CA GLY A 53 8.94 -19.63 -22.56
C GLY A 53 9.40 -20.49 -23.72
N ALA A 54 8.45 -20.87 -24.56
CA ALA A 54 8.55 -21.42 -25.90
C ALA A 54 8.68 -22.94 -26.04
N ALA A 55 7.68 -23.46 -26.76
CA ALA A 55 7.48 -24.80 -27.24
C ALA A 55 8.73 -25.45 -27.82
N GLY A 56 9.08 -26.61 -27.27
CA GLY A 56 9.96 -27.59 -27.85
C GLY A 56 9.82 -28.85 -27.05
N ASP A 57 9.22 -29.87 -27.69
CA ASP A 57 9.07 -31.23 -27.17
C ASP A 57 10.41 -31.82 -26.78
N ILE A 58 10.74 -31.83 -25.49
CA ILE A 58 11.77 -32.71 -24.92
C ILE A 58 11.20 -33.29 -23.59
N PRO A 59 11.09 -34.63 -23.46
CA PRO A 59 10.61 -35.25 -22.23
C PRO A 59 11.62 -35.06 -21.11
N ALA A 60 11.13 -34.64 -19.93
CA ALA A 60 11.92 -34.56 -18.71
C ALA A 60 12.42 -35.98 -18.31
N GLN A 61 13.73 -36.20 -18.30
CA GLN A 61 14.34 -37.38 -17.70
C GLN A 61 14.34 -37.27 -16.18
N THR A 62 13.60 -38.15 -15.53
CA THR A 62 13.63 -38.33 -14.08
C THR A 62 14.96 -39.02 -13.68
N ILE A 63 15.82 -38.30 -12.97
CA ILE A 63 16.95 -38.87 -12.27
C ILE A 63 16.54 -39.03 -10.81
N PRO A 64 16.74 -40.20 -10.15
CA PRO A 64 16.43 -40.36 -8.73
C PRO A 64 17.47 -39.61 -7.90
N VAL A 65 17.01 -38.66 -7.08
CA VAL A 65 17.85 -37.95 -6.12
C VAL A 65 17.75 -38.63 -4.76
N ASP A 66 18.91 -38.99 -4.24
CA ASP A 66 19.13 -39.54 -2.91
C ASP A 66 18.78 -38.50 -1.83
N ASN A 67 18.01 -38.93 -0.82
CA ASN A 67 17.52 -38.08 0.27
C ASN A 67 18.67 -37.77 1.25
N GLY A 68 19.37 -36.66 1.02
CA GLY A 68 20.16 -35.98 2.03
C GLY A 68 19.42 -34.82 2.61
N LEU A 69 19.00 -34.89 3.89
CA LEU A 69 18.50 -33.76 4.66
C LEU A 69 19.55 -32.65 4.69
N ALA A 70 19.39 -31.63 3.85
CA ALA A 70 20.13 -30.40 4.01
C ALA A 70 19.37 -29.52 5.00
N THR A 71 19.79 -29.54 6.26
CA THR A 71 19.47 -28.54 7.27
C THR A 71 20.03 -27.21 6.77
N THR A 72 19.17 -26.30 6.34
CA THR A 72 19.53 -24.90 6.09
C THR A 72 19.87 -24.25 7.42
N THR A 73 21.15 -24.21 7.73
CA THR A 73 21.70 -23.36 8.79
C THR A 73 21.53 -21.91 8.33
N PRO A 74 21.07 -20.99 9.20
CA PRO A 74 21.04 -19.57 8.86
C PRO A 74 22.48 -19.15 8.49
N ALA A 75 22.65 -18.54 7.32
CA ALA A 75 23.95 -18.05 6.87
C ALA A 75 24.46 -17.01 7.88
N GLN A 76 25.55 -17.32 8.54
CA GLN A 76 26.27 -16.40 9.40
C GLN A 76 26.81 -15.22 8.58
N ASP A 77 26.81 -14.04 9.17
CA ASP A 77 27.21 -12.69 8.74
C ASP A 77 28.65 -12.54 8.19
N THR A 78 29.13 -13.42 7.34
CA THR A 78 30.50 -13.37 6.84
C THR A 78 30.51 -12.91 5.37
N ASN A 79 30.90 -11.66 5.16
CA ASN A 79 31.18 -10.97 3.88
C ASN A 79 30.06 -10.20 3.20
N LEU A 80 29.12 -9.60 3.92
CA LEU A 80 28.16 -8.68 3.31
C LEU A 80 28.85 -7.37 2.90
N ILE A 81 28.51 -6.86 1.71
CA ILE A 81 28.99 -5.56 1.23
C ILE A 81 28.08 -4.48 1.81
N SER A 82 28.66 -3.56 2.58
CA SER A 82 27.94 -2.45 3.21
C SER A 82 27.87 -1.25 2.27
N VAL A 83 26.69 -0.67 2.11
CA VAL A 83 26.49 0.55 1.29
C VAL A 83 25.75 1.58 2.11
N THR A 84 26.38 2.74 2.33
CA THR A 84 25.79 3.86 3.06
C THR A 84 25.60 5.05 2.13
N THR A 85 24.37 5.53 2.02
CA THR A 85 24.00 6.74 1.28
C THR A 85 23.38 7.77 2.23
N ASP A 86 22.87 8.86 1.69
CA ASP A 86 22.06 9.84 2.44
C ASP A 86 20.65 9.32 2.80
N ARG A 87 20.13 8.33 2.05
CA ARG A 87 18.81 7.73 2.26
C ARG A 87 18.84 6.36 2.91
N TYR A 88 19.92 5.58 2.70
CA TYR A 88 19.99 4.18 3.05
C TYR A 88 21.24 3.81 3.84
N ASP A 89 21.06 2.79 4.70
CA ASP A 89 22.09 1.85 5.06
C ASP A 89 21.68 0.46 4.54
N LEU A 90 22.48 -0.09 3.61
CA LEU A 90 22.17 -1.32 2.87
C LEU A 90 23.26 -2.37 3.12
N LYS A 91 22.85 -3.65 3.00
CA LYS A 91 23.80 -4.78 2.91
C LYS A 91 23.47 -5.63 1.69
N ILE A 92 24.48 -5.90 0.87
CA ILE A 92 24.38 -6.72 -0.33
C ILE A 92 25.10 -8.03 -0.07
N ASN A 93 24.43 -9.17 -0.31
CA ASN A 93 25.04 -10.48 -0.25
C ASN A 93 25.82 -10.74 -1.56
N PRO A 94 27.14 -11.02 -1.53
CA PRO A 94 27.88 -11.39 -2.74
C PRO A 94 27.33 -12.62 -3.45
N GLU A 95 26.69 -13.53 -2.73
CA GLU A 95 25.96 -14.65 -3.33
C GLU A 95 24.63 -14.16 -3.90
N GLY A 96 24.48 -14.19 -5.23
CA GLY A 96 23.36 -13.61 -5.99
C GLY A 96 23.46 -12.10 -6.17
N GLY A 97 24.30 -11.40 -5.40
CA GLY A 97 24.35 -9.95 -5.38
C GLY A 97 23.03 -9.34 -4.89
N ASP A 98 22.33 -9.99 -3.96
CA ASP A 98 20.98 -9.59 -3.52
C ASP A 98 21.05 -8.55 -2.39
N ILE A 99 20.09 -7.61 -2.36
CA ILE A 99 19.94 -6.69 -1.23
C ILE A 99 19.18 -7.43 -0.12
N VAL A 100 19.91 -7.79 0.95
CA VAL A 100 19.40 -8.57 2.08
C VAL A 100 19.08 -7.73 3.30
N TYR A 101 19.46 -6.46 3.30
CA TYR A 101 19.15 -5.49 4.35
C TYR A 101 19.03 -4.10 3.74
N ALA A 102 18.00 -3.35 4.13
CA ALA A 102 17.82 -1.95 3.77
C ALA A 102 17.14 -1.20 4.90
N ALA A 103 17.86 -0.28 5.53
CA ALA A 103 17.35 0.65 6.53
C ALA A 103 17.19 2.04 5.92
N LEU A 104 16.08 2.69 6.23
CA LEU A 104 15.70 4.02 5.73
C LEU A 104 16.12 5.08 6.75
N LYS A 105 17.20 5.79 6.50
CA LYS A 105 17.83 6.75 7.45
C LYS A 105 16.94 7.95 7.83
N GLN A 106 15.92 8.25 7.04
CA GLN A 106 15.02 9.38 7.30
C GLN A 106 13.74 8.97 8.02
N TYR A 107 13.59 7.70 8.35
CA TYR A 107 12.41 7.15 9.02
C TYR A 107 12.86 6.32 10.20
N ASP A 108 12.49 6.73 11.41
CA ASP A 108 12.83 6.01 12.63
C ASP A 108 11.97 4.74 12.76
N ALA A 109 12.49 3.69 13.37
CA ALA A 109 11.75 2.45 13.59
C ALA A 109 10.52 2.68 14.48
N THR A 110 10.70 3.41 15.58
CA THR A 110 9.65 3.83 16.51
C THR A 110 9.82 5.29 16.88
N LEU A 111 8.76 5.93 17.39
CA LEU A 111 8.87 7.28 17.93
C LEU A 111 9.91 7.31 19.07
N ASP A 112 10.73 8.34 19.10
CA ASP A 112 11.84 8.54 20.05
C ASP A 112 12.97 7.49 19.96
N SER A 113 13.09 6.74 18.84
CA SER A 113 14.19 5.84 18.57
C SER A 113 15.16 6.49 17.59
N ASP A 114 16.47 6.40 17.87
CA ASP A 114 17.52 6.75 16.90
C ASP A 114 17.79 5.63 15.87
N GLU A 115 17.07 4.52 15.98
CA GLU A 115 17.22 3.38 15.07
C GLU A 115 16.40 3.61 13.79
N PRO A 116 17.00 3.48 12.60
CA PRO A 116 16.30 3.66 11.34
C PRO A 116 15.30 2.52 11.09
N PHE A 117 14.22 2.82 10.37
CA PHE A 117 13.25 1.82 9.95
C PHE A 117 13.87 0.81 8.97
N VAL A 118 13.87 -0.46 9.34
CA VAL A 118 14.37 -1.55 8.50
C VAL A 118 13.27 -2.04 7.57
N LEU A 119 13.40 -1.73 6.28
CA LEU A 119 12.44 -2.12 5.25
C LEU A 119 12.71 -3.53 4.74
N LEU A 120 13.94 -3.83 4.33
CA LEU A 120 14.37 -5.16 3.90
C LEU A 120 15.26 -5.79 4.97
N GLU A 121 15.06 -7.09 5.23
CA GLU A 121 15.75 -7.80 6.28
C GLU A 121 15.78 -9.31 5.98
N ASN A 122 16.86 -9.96 6.35
CA ASN A 122 17.00 -11.41 6.24
C ASN A 122 17.55 -12.00 7.54
N ASN A 123 16.65 -12.38 8.43
CA ASN A 123 16.99 -13.03 9.70
C ASN A 123 15.98 -14.13 10.06
N SER A 124 16.17 -14.78 11.21
CA SER A 124 15.29 -15.87 11.67
C SER A 124 13.84 -15.46 11.96
N ASN A 125 13.56 -14.17 12.12
CA ASN A 125 12.24 -13.65 12.50
C ASN A 125 11.49 -13.05 11.31
N ARG A 126 12.23 -12.65 10.26
CA ARG A 126 11.66 -12.00 9.09
C ARG A 126 12.56 -12.18 7.89
N VAL A 127 11.97 -12.62 6.80
CA VAL A 127 12.61 -12.69 5.48
C VAL A 127 11.88 -11.69 4.57
N TYR A 128 12.58 -10.65 4.17
CA TYR A 128 12.11 -9.71 3.15
C TYR A 128 13.32 -9.15 2.41
N VAL A 129 13.59 -9.62 1.20
CA VAL A 129 14.79 -9.32 0.42
C VAL A 129 14.46 -8.98 -1.02
N ALA A 130 15.32 -8.18 -1.66
CA ALA A 130 15.24 -7.87 -3.07
C ALA A 130 16.31 -8.65 -3.83
N GLN A 131 15.88 -9.50 -4.74
CA GLN A 131 16.72 -10.42 -5.50
C GLN A 131 16.69 -10.11 -6.98
N SER A 132 17.80 -10.28 -7.67
CA SER A 132 17.84 -10.24 -9.14
C SER A 132 19.02 -11.06 -9.65
N GLY A 133 18.92 -11.57 -10.88
CA GLY A 133 19.94 -12.42 -11.46
C GLY A 133 19.70 -12.74 -12.92
N LEU A 134 20.52 -13.66 -13.42
CA LEU A 134 20.49 -14.13 -14.80
C LEU A 134 20.26 -15.63 -14.86
N ILE A 135 19.13 -16.05 -15.41
CA ILE A 135 18.70 -17.44 -15.55
C ILE A 135 18.63 -17.87 -17.01
N GLY A 136 18.49 -19.14 -17.27
CA GLY A 136 18.38 -19.69 -18.62
C GLY A 136 19.50 -20.68 -18.94
N PRO A 137 19.63 -21.11 -20.22
CA PRO A 137 20.59 -22.16 -20.60
C PRO A 137 22.05 -21.86 -20.26
N ASN A 138 22.45 -20.58 -20.32
CA ASN A 138 23.78 -20.12 -19.92
C ASN A 138 23.71 -19.11 -18.76
N GLY A 139 22.55 -19.04 -18.08
CA GLY A 139 22.38 -18.20 -16.88
C GLY A 139 23.36 -18.57 -15.79
N ILE A 140 23.82 -17.58 -15.05
CA ILE A 140 24.79 -17.78 -13.94
C ILE A 140 24.11 -18.14 -12.63
N ASP A 141 22.79 -17.92 -12.54
CA ASP A 141 21.96 -18.31 -11.41
C ASP A 141 21.17 -19.56 -11.80
N THR A 142 21.36 -20.66 -11.06
CA THR A 142 20.79 -21.97 -11.36
C THR A 142 20.02 -22.53 -10.16
N ALA A 143 19.30 -23.61 -10.36
CA ALA A 143 18.63 -24.31 -9.25
C ALA A 143 19.63 -24.85 -8.20
N ASP A 144 20.89 -25.10 -8.57
CA ASP A 144 21.92 -25.61 -7.70
C ASP A 144 22.61 -24.53 -6.87
N GLY A 145 22.43 -23.25 -7.20
CA GLY A 145 22.99 -22.12 -6.45
C GLY A 145 23.02 -20.81 -7.23
N ARG A 146 23.23 -19.74 -6.47
CA ARG A 146 23.35 -18.37 -6.94
C ARG A 146 24.80 -18.05 -7.33
N ALA A 147 24.98 -17.15 -8.29
CA ALA A 147 26.28 -16.66 -8.72
C ALA A 147 27.02 -15.96 -7.55
N SER A 148 28.29 -16.32 -7.31
CA SER A 148 29.11 -15.63 -6.32
C SER A 148 29.88 -14.48 -6.96
N TYR A 149 29.49 -13.26 -6.67
CA TYR A 149 30.10 -12.04 -7.18
C TYR A 149 31.31 -11.60 -6.37
N ARG A 150 32.24 -10.90 -7.03
CA ARG A 150 33.36 -10.21 -6.40
C ARG A 150 33.14 -8.72 -6.42
N SER A 151 33.37 -8.05 -5.31
CA SER A 151 33.39 -6.60 -5.19
C SER A 151 34.81 -6.09 -5.04
N ALA A 152 35.05 -4.86 -5.47
CA ALA A 152 36.34 -4.19 -5.29
C ALA A 152 36.58 -3.71 -3.84
N ALA A 153 35.50 -3.55 -3.05
CA ALA A 153 35.54 -3.17 -1.64
C ALA A 153 34.38 -3.81 -0.88
N ASP A 154 34.56 -3.95 0.44
CA ASP A 154 33.52 -4.49 1.34
C ASP A 154 32.58 -3.38 1.85
N SER A 155 32.90 -2.13 1.56
CA SER A 155 32.13 -0.96 2.02
C SER A 155 32.19 0.17 1.00
N TYR A 156 31.02 0.76 0.73
CA TYR A 156 30.83 1.90 -0.14
C TYR A 156 30.06 2.99 0.60
N THR A 157 30.57 4.21 0.63
CA THR A 157 29.91 5.35 1.29
C THR A 157 29.80 6.51 0.32
N MET A 158 28.60 7.05 0.16
CA MET A 158 28.35 8.27 -0.61
C MET A 158 28.96 9.44 0.14
N LYS A 159 29.87 10.16 -0.52
CA LYS A 159 30.52 11.33 0.07
C LYS A 159 29.64 12.57 -0.03
N GLU A 160 29.87 13.53 0.86
CA GLU A 160 29.21 14.82 0.80
C GLU A 160 29.45 15.51 -0.56
N GLY A 161 28.37 15.98 -1.20
CA GLY A 161 28.40 16.56 -2.54
C GLY A 161 28.46 15.57 -3.72
N GLN A 162 28.58 14.27 -3.44
CA GLN A 162 28.53 13.24 -4.49
C GLN A 162 27.09 13.02 -4.95
N GLN A 163 26.84 13.13 -6.26
CA GLN A 163 25.49 12.97 -6.84
C GLN A 163 25.09 11.54 -7.03
N THR A 164 26.03 10.63 -7.34
CA THR A 164 25.78 9.22 -7.59
C THR A 164 26.85 8.35 -6.97
N LEU A 165 26.45 7.22 -6.40
CA LEU A 165 27.35 6.17 -5.90
C LEU A 165 27.08 4.89 -6.69
N SER A 166 28.12 4.31 -7.32
CA SER A 166 28.04 3.05 -8.05
C SER A 166 28.78 1.94 -7.31
N VAL A 167 28.12 0.78 -7.19
CA VAL A 167 28.64 -0.42 -6.53
C VAL A 167 28.69 -1.56 -7.56
N PRO A 168 29.84 -1.77 -8.25
CA PRO A 168 29.99 -2.82 -9.22
C PRO A 168 30.32 -4.15 -8.55
N LEU A 169 29.61 -5.21 -8.96
CA LEU A 169 29.82 -6.60 -8.58
C LEU A 169 30.14 -7.40 -9.85
N THR A 170 31.26 -8.13 -9.86
CA THR A 170 31.74 -8.83 -11.04
C THR A 170 31.72 -10.34 -10.84
N TYR A 171 31.18 -11.04 -11.83
CA TYR A 171 31.24 -12.49 -11.97
C TYR A 171 31.92 -12.86 -13.27
N GLN A 172 32.78 -13.88 -13.26
CA GLN A 172 33.50 -14.35 -14.46
C GLN A 172 33.56 -15.86 -14.47
N GLN A 173 33.07 -16.45 -15.56
CA GLN A 173 33.17 -17.90 -15.84
C GLN A 173 33.11 -18.16 -17.34
N ASP A 174 33.88 -19.14 -17.83
CA ASP A 174 33.84 -19.70 -19.20
C ASP A 174 33.87 -18.63 -20.34
N GLY A 175 34.66 -17.58 -20.16
CA GLY A 175 34.77 -16.48 -21.12
C GLY A 175 33.64 -15.49 -21.09
N VAL A 176 32.66 -15.64 -20.19
CA VAL A 176 31.61 -14.67 -19.97
C VAL A 176 31.93 -13.86 -18.71
N THR A 177 31.84 -12.53 -18.83
CA THR A 177 31.95 -11.62 -17.70
C THR A 177 30.63 -10.90 -17.52
N VAL A 178 30.07 -10.99 -16.31
CA VAL A 178 28.85 -10.28 -15.89
C VAL A 178 29.23 -9.25 -14.84
N THR A 179 28.89 -7.99 -15.10
CA THR A 179 29.01 -6.91 -14.12
C THR A 179 27.62 -6.43 -13.74
N LYS A 180 27.22 -6.72 -12.49
CA LYS A 180 26.00 -6.20 -11.85
C LYS A 180 26.38 -4.92 -11.12
N THR A 181 25.77 -3.80 -11.50
CA THR A 181 26.07 -2.51 -10.89
C THR A 181 24.82 -1.94 -10.24
N TYR A 182 24.91 -1.62 -8.97
CA TYR A 182 23.92 -0.82 -8.27
C TYR A 182 24.33 0.66 -8.32
N THR A 183 23.41 1.52 -8.76
CA THR A 183 23.64 2.97 -8.78
C THR A 183 22.62 3.66 -7.89
N PHE A 184 23.13 4.44 -6.94
CA PHE A 184 22.36 5.21 -5.99
C PHE A 184 22.49 6.69 -6.32
N THR A 185 21.36 7.41 -6.39
CA THR A 185 21.33 8.86 -6.64
C THR A 185 21.05 9.61 -5.36
N HIS A 186 21.82 10.65 -5.09
CA HIS A 186 21.66 11.50 -3.90
C HIS A 186 20.25 12.07 -3.80
N GLY A 187 19.65 11.98 -2.62
CA GLY A 187 18.31 12.47 -2.33
C GLY A 187 17.17 11.61 -2.86
N LYS A 188 17.45 10.44 -3.49
CA LYS A 188 16.41 9.59 -4.11
C LYS A 188 16.39 8.19 -3.53
N TYR A 189 15.21 7.53 -3.61
CA TYR A 189 15.02 6.13 -3.20
C TYR A 189 15.12 5.11 -4.33
N PRO A 190 14.87 5.41 -5.63
CA PRO A 190 15.14 4.46 -6.70
C PRO A 190 16.61 4.04 -6.74
N ILE A 191 16.83 2.73 -6.93
CA ILE A 191 18.15 2.08 -7.05
C ILE A 191 18.21 1.47 -8.44
N ASP A 192 19.06 2.01 -9.31
CA ASP A 192 19.23 1.46 -10.64
C ASP A 192 20.11 0.23 -10.59
N VAL A 193 19.69 -0.84 -11.25
CA VAL A 193 20.37 -2.14 -11.29
C VAL A 193 20.67 -2.51 -12.73
N SER A 194 21.93 -2.49 -13.11
CA SER A 194 22.40 -2.75 -14.46
C SER A 194 23.20 -4.04 -14.54
N TYR A 195 22.87 -4.91 -15.49
CA TYR A 195 23.60 -6.12 -15.81
C TYR A 195 24.30 -5.96 -17.15
N GLN A 196 25.61 -5.70 -17.13
CA GLN A 196 26.44 -5.71 -18.33
C GLN A 196 27.01 -7.12 -18.53
N ILE A 197 26.60 -7.78 -19.60
CA ILE A 197 27.02 -9.13 -19.97
C ILE A 197 27.96 -9.04 -21.15
N GLN A 198 29.23 -9.42 -20.94
CA GLN A 198 30.27 -9.48 -21.98
C GLN A 198 30.56 -10.95 -22.32
N ASN A 199 30.15 -11.37 -23.50
CA ASN A 199 30.45 -12.72 -24.01
C ASN A 199 31.73 -12.71 -24.83
N ARG A 200 32.84 -13.12 -24.23
CA ARG A 200 34.15 -13.31 -24.89
C ARG A 200 34.41 -14.76 -25.27
N SER A 201 33.44 -15.64 -25.09
CA SER A 201 33.52 -17.03 -25.51
C SER A 201 33.31 -17.18 -27.02
N GLU A 202 33.56 -18.37 -27.55
CA GLU A 202 33.31 -18.72 -28.96
C GLU A 202 31.83 -19.11 -29.22
N GLN A 203 31.06 -19.35 -28.15
CA GLN A 203 29.66 -19.77 -28.23
C GLN A 203 28.71 -18.61 -27.90
N PRO A 204 27.50 -18.57 -28.47
CA PRO A 204 26.51 -17.59 -28.09
C PRO A 204 26.05 -17.85 -26.64
N TRP A 205 25.90 -16.80 -25.86
CA TRP A 205 25.32 -16.85 -24.52
C TRP A 205 23.80 -16.62 -24.62
N GLN A 206 23.01 -17.46 -23.92
CA GLN A 206 21.55 -17.38 -23.87
C GLN A 206 21.07 -17.34 -22.44
N GLY A 207 20.28 -16.35 -22.11
CA GLY A 207 19.69 -16.20 -20.78
C GLY A 207 18.66 -15.08 -20.74
N GLN A 208 18.15 -14.83 -19.56
CA GLN A 208 17.19 -13.76 -19.28
C GLN A 208 17.43 -13.22 -17.86
N MET A 209 17.13 -11.95 -17.65
CA MET A 209 17.17 -11.33 -16.34
C MET A 209 15.88 -11.66 -15.59
N PHE A 210 16.00 -11.93 -14.29
CA PHE A 210 14.88 -11.86 -13.37
C PHE A 210 15.14 -10.82 -12.29
N ALA A 211 14.06 -10.23 -11.77
CA ALA A 211 14.09 -9.42 -10.56
C ALA A 211 12.83 -9.70 -9.76
N GLN A 212 13.00 -9.95 -8.46
CA GLN A 212 11.90 -10.34 -7.59
C GLN A 212 12.08 -9.83 -6.16
N LEU A 213 10.98 -9.74 -5.44
CA LEU A 213 10.95 -9.60 -4.00
C LEU A 213 10.60 -10.97 -3.41
N LYS A 214 11.33 -11.40 -2.41
CA LYS A 214 11.03 -12.58 -1.60
C LYS A 214 10.62 -12.12 -0.22
N ARG A 215 9.51 -12.62 0.30
CA ARG A 215 9.00 -12.29 1.62
C ARG A 215 8.31 -13.49 2.26
N ASP A 216 8.46 -13.62 3.59
CA ASP A 216 7.66 -14.50 4.44
C ASP A 216 6.34 -13.84 4.88
N ASP A 217 5.53 -14.55 5.70
CA ASP A 217 4.27 -14.06 6.27
C ASP A 217 4.45 -13.20 7.53
N SER A 218 5.68 -12.84 7.88
CA SER A 218 5.99 -12.03 9.06
C SER A 218 5.30 -10.66 9.03
N LYS A 219 4.95 -10.16 10.21
CA LYS A 219 4.36 -8.82 10.38
C LYS A 219 5.41 -7.73 10.11
N ASP A 220 4.96 -6.59 9.60
CA ASP A 220 5.83 -5.44 9.40
C ASP A 220 6.29 -4.84 10.73
N PRO A 221 7.54 -4.32 10.80
CA PRO A 221 8.02 -3.59 11.97
C PRO A 221 7.10 -2.41 12.29
N GLY A 222 6.78 -2.23 13.59
CA GLY A 222 5.93 -1.13 14.05
C GLY A 222 4.43 -1.32 13.81
N MET A 223 3.98 -2.40 13.20
CA MET A 223 2.56 -2.78 13.23
C MET A 223 2.22 -3.31 14.62
N SER A 224 1.70 -2.44 15.49
CA SER A 224 1.04 -2.90 16.71
C SER A 224 -0.24 -3.66 16.35
N ASP A 225 -0.61 -4.68 17.11
CA ASP A 225 -1.94 -5.30 17.06
C ASP A 225 -2.98 -4.22 17.46
N LYS A 226 -3.31 -3.37 16.49
CA LYS A 226 -4.29 -2.30 16.64
C LYS A 226 -5.62 -2.98 16.88
N GLY A 227 -6.27 -2.63 17.99
CA GLY A 227 -7.51 -3.26 18.43
C GLY A 227 -8.59 -3.29 17.35
N ALA A 228 -9.66 -4.04 17.59
CA ALA A 228 -10.75 -4.38 16.66
C ALA A 228 -11.41 -3.22 15.86
N LEU A 229 -11.08 -1.96 16.15
CA LEU A 229 -11.58 -0.76 15.47
C LEU A 229 -10.57 -0.15 14.48
N SER A 230 -9.36 -0.73 14.34
CA SER A 230 -8.38 -0.28 13.35
C SER A 230 -8.72 -0.89 12.00
N MET A 231 -9.01 -0.06 11.00
CA MET A 231 -9.12 -0.54 9.62
C MET A 231 -7.78 -1.15 9.21
N ALA A 232 -7.80 -2.40 8.73
CA ALA A 232 -6.61 -3.08 8.26
C ALA A 232 -6.06 -2.35 7.02
N THR A 233 -4.83 -1.88 7.11
CA THR A 233 -4.10 -1.34 5.97
C THR A 233 -3.65 -2.49 5.07
N TYR A 234 -3.55 -2.24 3.76
CA TYR A 234 -3.18 -3.28 2.81
C TYR A 234 -1.72 -3.71 3.02
N LEU A 235 -1.52 -5.03 3.12
CA LEU A 235 -0.23 -5.69 3.06
C LEU A 235 -0.34 -6.84 2.05
N GLY A 236 0.46 -6.80 0.99
CA GLY A 236 0.41 -7.83 -0.07
C GLY A 236 1.16 -7.42 -1.31
N GLY A 237 1.12 -8.28 -2.32
CA GLY A 237 1.62 -8.00 -3.65
C GLY A 237 0.76 -6.97 -4.37
N ALA A 238 1.37 -6.24 -5.28
CA ALA A 238 0.68 -5.38 -6.21
C ALA A 238 1.48 -5.24 -7.51
N TRP A 239 0.79 -4.90 -8.58
CA TRP A 239 1.39 -4.66 -9.88
C TRP A 239 0.60 -3.62 -10.66
N GLY A 240 1.22 -3.02 -11.64
CA GLY A 240 0.57 -2.07 -12.53
C GLY A 240 1.22 -2.00 -13.89
N THR A 241 0.40 -1.68 -14.87
CA THR A 241 0.79 -1.41 -16.27
C THR A 241 0.20 -0.05 -16.68
N PRO A 242 0.60 0.54 -17.81
CA PRO A 242 -0.02 1.76 -18.30
C PRO A 242 -1.54 1.66 -18.49
N ASP A 243 -2.03 0.48 -18.93
CA ASP A 243 -3.45 0.24 -19.18
C ASP A 243 -4.23 -0.06 -17.89
N ASP A 244 -3.58 -0.71 -16.91
CA ASP A 244 -4.16 -1.07 -15.61
C ASP A 244 -3.17 -0.71 -14.50
N PRO A 245 -3.19 0.53 -14.03
CA PRO A 245 -2.08 1.12 -13.27
C PRO A 245 -1.92 0.63 -11.84
N TYR A 246 -2.94 -0.04 -11.24
CA TYR A 246 -2.85 -0.55 -9.88
C TYR A 246 -3.77 -1.73 -9.61
N ASN A 247 -3.18 -2.89 -9.35
CA ASN A 247 -3.87 -4.14 -9.02
C ASN A 247 -3.30 -4.74 -7.75
N LYS A 248 -4.16 -5.11 -6.82
CA LYS A 248 -3.79 -5.78 -5.58
C LYS A 248 -3.77 -7.29 -5.76
N LEU A 249 -2.74 -7.93 -5.20
CA LEU A 249 -2.61 -9.38 -5.16
C LEU A 249 -2.39 -9.82 -3.71
N LYS A 250 -3.41 -10.39 -3.08
CA LYS A 250 -3.31 -10.89 -1.70
C LYS A 250 -2.35 -12.10 -1.64
N PHE A 251 -1.63 -12.29 -0.55
CA PHE A 251 -0.68 -13.41 -0.40
C PHE A 251 -1.32 -14.79 -0.62
N ASN A 252 -2.57 -14.98 -0.19
CA ASN A 252 -3.31 -16.23 -0.41
C ASN A 252 -3.62 -16.56 -1.90
N LYS A 253 -3.29 -15.65 -2.81
CA LYS A 253 -3.45 -15.83 -4.26
C LYS A 253 -2.13 -16.09 -4.99
N PHE A 254 -1.00 -16.03 -4.29
CA PHE A 254 0.33 -16.27 -4.87
C PHE A 254 0.53 -17.73 -5.30
N SER A 255 -0.09 -18.67 -4.58
CA SER A 255 0.02 -20.12 -4.85
C SER A 255 -0.61 -20.58 -6.17
N ASN A 256 -1.44 -19.74 -6.79
CA ASN A 256 -2.18 -20.09 -8.00
C ASN A 256 -1.55 -19.53 -9.29
N ASP A 257 -0.34 -18.95 -9.22
CA ASP A 257 0.33 -18.27 -10.35
C ASP A 257 -0.60 -17.28 -11.09
N GLU A 258 -1.43 -16.55 -10.32
CA GLU A 258 -2.45 -15.66 -10.89
C GLU A 258 -1.86 -14.49 -11.67
N LEU A 259 -0.62 -14.09 -11.36
CA LEU A 259 0.06 -13.00 -12.06
C LEU A 259 0.84 -13.53 -13.26
N ASN A 260 0.37 -13.20 -14.44
CA ASN A 260 1.05 -13.51 -15.71
C ASN A 260 0.76 -12.38 -16.72
N VAL A 261 1.46 -11.25 -16.55
CA VAL A 261 1.23 -10.02 -17.32
C VAL A 261 2.54 -9.52 -17.89
N ALA A 262 2.54 -9.16 -19.16
CA ALA A 262 3.71 -8.56 -19.83
C ALA A 262 3.54 -7.03 -19.91
N SER A 263 4.60 -6.28 -19.60
CA SER A 263 4.61 -4.82 -19.74
C SER A 263 6.03 -4.29 -19.96
N ASP A 264 6.12 -3.21 -20.74
CA ASP A 264 7.37 -2.49 -21.01
C ASP A 264 7.62 -1.37 -19.98
N GLU A 265 6.55 -0.82 -19.41
CA GLU A 265 6.58 0.35 -18.52
C GLU A 265 5.80 0.07 -17.21
N GLY A 266 5.64 -1.20 -16.86
CA GLY A 266 4.92 -1.59 -15.66
C GLY A 266 5.82 -1.68 -14.44
N TRP A 267 5.19 -1.99 -13.32
CA TRP A 267 5.87 -2.28 -12.06
C TRP A 267 5.21 -3.45 -11.34
N VAL A 268 5.98 -4.10 -10.49
CA VAL A 268 5.52 -5.22 -9.67
C VAL A 268 6.22 -5.19 -8.32
N GLY A 269 5.48 -5.41 -7.22
CA GLY A 269 6.08 -5.25 -5.91
C GLY A 269 5.23 -5.68 -4.73
N ILE A 270 5.69 -5.36 -3.53
CA ILE A 270 5.01 -5.58 -2.25
C ILE A 270 4.72 -4.23 -1.61
N VAL A 271 3.44 -4.02 -1.30
CA VAL A 271 2.92 -2.82 -0.67
C VAL A 271 2.72 -3.07 0.82
N GLN A 272 3.25 -2.19 1.63
CA GLN A 272 3.08 -2.12 3.08
C GLN A 272 2.29 -0.86 3.45
N HIS A 273 1.99 -0.63 4.73
CA HIS A 273 1.22 0.54 5.14
C HIS A 273 1.82 1.86 4.65
N TYR A 274 3.07 2.16 5.04
CA TYR A 274 3.74 3.43 4.70
C TYR A 274 4.83 3.29 3.65
N PHE A 275 5.22 2.05 3.32
CA PHE A 275 6.37 1.76 2.47
C PHE A 275 5.97 0.86 1.31
N VAL A 276 6.78 0.85 0.29
CA VAL A 276 6.63 -0.03 -0.87
C VAL A 276 8.01 -0.44 -1.37
N SER A 277 8.13 -1.72 -1.76
CA SER A 277 9.25 -2.17 -2.57
C SER A 277 8.70 -2.65 -3.91
N ALA A 278 9.24 -2.14 -5.01
CA ALA A 278 8.76 -2.45 -6.34
C ALA A 278 9.93 -2.52 -7.35
N TRP A 279 9.83 -3.47 -8.25
CA TRP A 279 10.71 -3.59 -9.41
C TRP A 279 10.03 -3.05 -10.67
N THR A 280 10.79 -2.33 -11.48
CA THR A 280 10.40 -1.88 -12.82
C THR A 280 11.42 -2.38 -13.84
N PRO A 281 11.00 -3.02 -14.95
CA PRO A 281 11.89 -3.29 -16.06
C PRO A 281 12.21 -2.00 -16.82
N ASP A 282 13.47 -1.84 -17.24
CA ASP A 282 13.91 -0.72 -18.06
C ASP A 282 14.40 -1.22 -19.41
N ASN A 283 13.97 -0.61 -20.51
CA ASN A 283 14.38 -0.91 -21.87
C ASN A 283 14.06 -2.33 -22.41
N PHE A 284 13.18 -3.08 -21.74
CA PHE A 284 12.70 -4.38 -22.20
C PHE A 284 11.31 -4.71 -21.64
N THR A 285 10.59 -5.62 -22.29
CA THR A 285 9.32 -6.14 -21.78
C THR A 285 9.58 -7.10 -20.62
N GLY A 286 9.04 -6.78 -19.44
CA GLY A 286 9.02 -7.66 -18.27
C GLY A 286 7.78 -8.54 -18.28
N GLN A 287 7.95 -9.85 -18.04
CA GLN A 287 6.87 -10.79 -17.76
C GLN A 287 6.68 -10.89 -16.26
N PHE A 288 5.63 -10.27 -15.73
CA PHE A 288 5.33 -10.26 -14.30
C PHE A 288 4.82 -11.61 -13.84
N PHE A 289 5.26 -12.04 -12.66
CA PHE A 289 4.85 -13.30 -12.05
C PHE A 289 4.70 -13.17 -10.53
N SER A 290 3.91 -14.08 -9.95
CA SER A 290 3.86 -14.33 -8.51
C SER A 290 3.94 -15.83 -8.27
N ARG A 291 4.57 -16.26 -7.18
CA ARG A 291 4.61 -17.67 -6.77
C ARG A 291 4.76 -17.76 -5.25
N GLU A 292 4.35 -18.91 -4.72
CA GLU A 292 4.53 -19.27 -3.33
C GLU A 292 5.37 -20.56 -3.27
N THR A 293 6.34 -20.61 -2.38
CA THR A 293 7.17 -21.81 -2.15
C THR A 293 7.41 -21.97 -0.66
N GLY A 294 6.82 -22.99 -0.06
CA GLY A 294 6.83 -23.15 1.39
C GLY A 294 6.10 -21.99 2.07
N ASN A 295 6.79 -21.24 2.91
CA ASN A 295 6.25 -20.05 3.59
C ASN A 295 6.67 -18.73 2.93
N ASP A 296 7.37 -18.80 1.80
CA ASP A 296 7.90 -17.64 1.11
C ASP A 296 7.05 -17.25 -0.09
N TYR A 297 6.74 -15.96 -0.19
CA TYR A 297 6.04 -15.32 -1.29
C TYR A 297 7.04 -14.61 -2.20
N PHE A 298 6.93 -14.86 -3.49
CA PHE A 298 7.79 -14.24 -4.50
C PHE A 298 6.93 -13.47 -5.48
N ILE A 299 7.32 -12.25 -5.79
CA ILE A 299 6.68 -11.42 -6.80
C ILE A 299 7.77 -10.65 -7.56
N GLY A 300 7.68 -10.64 -8.89
CA GLY A 300 8.72 -10.03 -9.70
C GLY A 300 8.45 -10.12 -11.19
N PHE A 301 9.50 -10.00 -11.97
CA PHE A 301 9.43 -10.17 -13.43
C PHE A 301 10.61 -10.97 -13.97
N ASN A 302 10.42 -11.55 -15.15
CA ASN A 302 11.45 -12.07 -16.02
C ASN A 302 11.53 -11.22 -17.28
N SER A 303 12.74 -10.92 -17.78
CA SER A 303 12.91 -10.34 -19.12
C SER A 303 12.61 -11.38 -20.20
N GLN A 304 12.44 -10.93 -21.43
CA GLN A 304 12.48 -11.86 -22.57
C GLN A 304 13.87 -12.51 -22.66
N PRO A 305 13.94 -13.78 -23.14
CA PRO A 305 15.22 -14.43 -23.39
C PRO A 305 16.05 -13.65 -24.43
N VAL A 306 17.32 -13.41 -24.10
CA VAL A 306 18.27 -12.73 -24.98
C VAL A 306 19.35 -13.67 -25.44
N ASN A 307 19.86 -13.43 -26.65
CA ASN A 307 20.96 -14.18 -27.24
C ASN A 307 22.10 -13.23 -27.58
N ILE A 308 23.25 -13.41 -26.92
CA ILE A 308 24.44 -12.58 -27.08
C ILE A 308 25.48 -13.38 -27.89
N ALA A 309 25.71 -13.00 -29.14
CA ALA A 309 26.69 -13.67 -29.99
C ALA A 309 28.11 -13.60 -29.39
N ALA A 310 28.99 -14.49 -29.86
CA ALA A 310 30.41 -14.48 -29.50
C ALA A 310 31.03 -13.09 -29.72
N ASN A 311 31.84 -12.64 -28.75
CA ASN A 311 32.52 -11.33 -28.73
C ASN A 311 31.57 -10.10 -28.79
N LYS A 312 30.34 -10.27 -28.31
CA LYS A 312 29.36 -9.19 -28.14
C LYS A 312 29.06 -8.93 -26.66
N GLN A 313 28.45 -7.79 -26.41
CA GLN A 313 27.94 -7.43 -25.08
C GLN A 313 26.50 -6.94 -25.16
N LEU A 314 25.78 -7.05 -24.06
CA LEU A 314 24.43 -6.54 -23.86
C LEU A 314 24.31 -5.99 -22.43
N THR A 315 23.47 -4.98 -22.27
CA THR A 315 23.09 -4.46 -20.96
C THR A 315 21.60 -4.64 -20.76
N LEU A 316 21.21 -5.12 -19.58
CA LEU A 316 19.83 -5.22 -19.13
C LEU A 316 19.70 -4.38 -17.85
N ASP A 317 18.73 -3.47 -17.84
CA ASP A 317 18.57 -2.50 -16.78
C ASP A 317 17.20 -2.67 -16.11
N ALA A 318 17.17 -2.48 -14.80
CA ALA A 318 15.94 -2.47 -14.01
C ALA A 318 16.10 -1.50 -12.83
N THR A 319 15.01 -0.96 -12.35
CA THR A 319 14.99 -0.09 -11.18
C THR A 319 14.27 -0.76 -10.03
N LEU A 320 14.90 -0.79 -8.84
CA LEU A 320 14.28 -1.13 -7.57
C LEU A 320 13.89 0.14 -6.84
N TYR A 321 12.63 0.30 -6.54
CA TYR A 321 12.18 1.25 -5.53
C TYR A 321 12.02 0.52 -4.20
N ALA A 322 12.64 0.98 -3.13
CA ALA A 322 12.48 0.42 -1.79
C ALA A 322 12.40 1.57 -0.78
N GLY A 323 11.22 2.12 -0.55
CA GLY A 323 11.11 3.36 0.22
C GLY A 323 9.70 3.74 0.65
N PRO A 324 9.54 4.98 1.14
CA PRO A 324 8.26 5.51 1.60
C PRO A 324 7.28 5.74 0.45
N LYS A 325 5.98 5.64 0.75
CA LYS A 325 4.92 5.92 -0.24
C LYS A 325 4.70 7.42 -0.44
N VAL A 326 5.74 8.17 -0.81
CA VAL A 326 5.65 9.60 -1.16
C VAL A 326 5.14 9.74 -2.60
N GLN A 327 3.91 10.24 -2.76
CA GLN A 327 3.21 10.24 -4.05
C GLN A 327 3.98 10.91 -5.19
N SER A 328 4.69 12.03 -4.91
CA SER A 328 5.48 12.77 -5.91
C SER A 328 6.66 11.94 -6.42
N GLU A 329 7.34 11.21 -5.54
CA GLU A 329 8.49 10.38 -5.90
C GLU A 329 8.05 9.11 -6.64
N LEU A 330 7.02 8.42 -6.14
CA LEU A 330 6.48 7.21 -6.77
C LEU A 330 6.01 7.44 -8.21
N LYS A 331 5.45 8.63 -8.49
CA LYS A 331 5.00 8.99 -9.83
C LYS A 331 6.14 9.14 -10.84
N GLU A 332 7.35 9.49 -10.38
CA GLU A 332 8.55 9.59 -11.23
C GLU A 332 9.13 8.21 -11.57
N VAL A 333 8.86 7.19 -10.74
CA VAL A 333 9.44 5.84 -10.89
C VAL A 333 8.67 5.02 -11.92
N ALA A 334 7.35 4.91 -11.76
CA ALA A 334 6.53 4.14 -12.70
C ALA A 334 5.09 4.64 -12.75
N VAL A 335 4.42 4.41 -13.88
CA VAL A 335 3.00 4.75 -14.07
C VAL A 335 2.14 3.93 -13.10
N GLY A 336 1.36 4.61 -12.28
CA GLY A 336 0.45 3.97 -11.32
C GLY A 336 1.08 3.57 -9.99
N LEU A 337 2.40 3.59 -9.83
CA LEU A 337 3.05 3.25 -8.55
C LEU A 337 2.60 4.19 -7.42
N ASN A 338 2.30 5.44 -7.70
CA ASN A 338 1.74 6.39 -6.73
C ASN A 338 0.33 6.03 -6.24
N GLN A 339 -0.38 5.10 -6.90
CA GLN A 339 -1.69 4.61 -6.45
C GLN A 339 -1.58 3.57 -5.33
N THR A 340 -0.35 3.13 -5.00
CA THR A 340 -0.08 2.33 -3.79
C THR A 340 -0.39 3.09 -2.51
N VAL A 341 -0.47 4.43 -2.54
CA VAL A 341 -1.14 5.24 -1.53
C VAL A 341 -2.64 5.10 -1.74
N ASP A 342 -3.21 4.07 -1.11
CA ASP A 342 -4.55 3.58 -1.41
C ASP A 342 -5.64 4.34 -0.66
N TYR A 343 -6.21 5.31 -1.30
CA TYR A 343 -7.35 6.07 -0.76
C TYR A 343 -8.72 5.40 -0.99
N GLY A 344 -8.75 4.15 -1.45
CA GLY A 344 -9.97 3.39 -1.70
C GLY A 344 -10.92 4.07 -2.71
N LEU A 345 -12.22 3.79 -2.56
CA LEU A 345 -13.28 4.29 -3.47
C LEU A 345 -13.32 5.83 -3.59
N LEU A 346 -12.90 6.54 -2.56
CA LEU A 346 -12.95 8.01 -2.51
C LEU A 346 -11.66 8.68 -2.98
N TRP A 347 -10.77 7.95 -3.68
CA TRP A 347 -9.48 8.45 -4.16
C TRP A 347 -9.53 9.81 -4.88
N PRO A 348 -10.58 10.18 -5.69
CA PRO A 348 -10.59 11.48 -6.36
C PRO A 348 -10.74 12.64 -5.37
N ILE A 349 -11.54 12.44 -4.31
CA ILE A 349 -11.75 13.45 -3.24
C ILE A 349 -10.48 13.49 -2.37
N SER A 350 -9.95 12.34 -1.97
CA SER A 350 -8.76 12.22 -1.14
C SER A 350 -7.55 12.89 -1.79
N LYS A 351 -7.33 12.68 -3.09
CA LYS A 351 -6.23 13.31 -3.83
C LYS A 351 -6.31 14.85 -3.81
N ILE A 352 -7.50 15.41 -3.96
CA ILE A 352 -7.71 16.88 -3.88
C ILE A 352 -7.45 17.37 -2.45
N LEU A 353 -7.97 16.67 -1.45
CA LEU A 353 -7.76 17.01 -0.04
C LEU A 353 -6.28 16.94 0.35
N PHE A 354 -5.58 15.91 -0.09
CA PHE A 354 -4.13 15.78 0.16
C PHE A 354 -3.34 16.91 -0.52
N ALA A 355 -3.65 17.23 -1.77
CA ALA A 355 -2.98 18.32 -2.49
C ALA A 355 -3.16 19.67 -1.79
N ILE A 356 -4.36 19.96 -1.25
CA ILE A 356 -4.61 21.16 -0.46
C ILE A 356 -3.86 21.10 0.88
N LEU A 357 -3.87 19.94 1.55
CA LEU A 357 -3.17 19.72 2.82
C LEU A 357 -1.66 19.93 2.68
N ASP A 358 -1.04 19.33 1.67
CA ASP A 358 0.38 19.50 1.34
C ASP A 358 0.72 20.96 1.01
N GLY A 359 -0.16 21.63 0.22
CA GLY A 359 -0.01 23.07 -0.07
C GLY A 359 -0.04 23.95 1.17
N ILE A 360 -0.93 23.66 2.12
CA ILE A 360 -1.00 24.36 3.41
C ILE A 360 0.27 24.07 4.25
N HIS A 361 0.70 22.79 4.26
CA HIS A 361 1.89 22.38 5.00
C HIS A 361 3.15 23.09 4.51
N LYS A 362 3.33 23.27 3.21
CA LYS A 362 4.45 24.02 2.63
C LYS A 362 4.54 25.49 3.14
N VAL A 363 3.40 26.04 3.58
CA VAL A 363 3.34 27.41 4.12
C VAL A 363 3.52 27.42 5.65
N LEU A 364 2.86 26.47 6.35
CA LEU A 364 2.84 26.46 7.83
C LEU A 364 3.99 25.67 8.46
N GLY A 365 4.59 24.71 7.72
CA GLY A 365 5.68 23.85 8.21
C GLY A 365 5.26 22.86 9.31
N ASN A 366 3.96 22.70 9.58
CA ASN A 366 3.46 21.78 10.60
C ASN A 366 2.16 21.09 10.16
N TRP A 367 2.16 19.76 10.15
CA TRP A 367 1.03 18.96 9.66
C TRP A 367 -0.22 19.12 10.51
N GLY A 368 -0.11 19.18 11.84
CA GLY A 368 -1.25 19.32 12.74
C GLY A 368 -2.02 20.63 12.51
N TRP A 369 -1.31 21.75 12.37
CA TRP A 369 -1.94 23.01 12.01
C TRP A 369 -2.53 23.00 10.61
N SER A 370 -1.88 22.30 9.69
CA SER A 370 -2.39 22.15 8.31
C SER A 370 -3.71 21.40 8.27
N ILE A 371 -3.88 20.35 9.07
CA ILE A 371 -5.15 19.61 9.22
C ILE A 371 -6.27 20.53 9.75
N ILE A 372 -5.95 21.37 10.75
CA ILE A 372 -6.95 22.32 11.31
C ILE A 372 -7.37 23.32 10.24
N VAL A 373 -6.42 23.93 9.53
CA VAL A 373 -6.74 24.92 8.47
C VAL A 373 -7.53 24.26 7.34
N LEU A 374 -7.13 23.06 6.89
CA LEU A 374 -7.90 22.30 5.90
C LEU A 374 -9.35 22.06 6.37
N THR A 375 -9.52 21.63 7.64
CA THR A 375 -10.85 21.40 8.21
C THR A 375 -11.70 22.69 8.20
N ILE A 376 -11.11 23.83 8.53
CA ILE A 376 -11.78 25.14 8.48
C ILE A 376 -12.20 25.46 7.04
N LEU A 377 -11.32 25.29 6.05
CA LEU A 377 -11.62 25.53 4.64
C LEU A 377 -12.76 24.65 4.13
N VAL A 378 -12.76 23.36 4.47
CA VAL A 378 -13.84 22.42 4.15
C VAL A 378 -15.14 22.86 4.80
N LYS A 379 -15.13 23.28 6.06
CA LYS A 379 -16.31 23.79 6.76
C LYS A 379 -16.85 25.08 6.13
N ILE A 380 -15.98 26.00 5.75
CA ILE A 380 -16.39 27.24 5.05
C ILE A 380 -17.05 26.91 3.70
N SER A 381 -16.47 26.00 2.92
CA SER A 381 -17.04 25.60 1.62
C SER A 381 -18.43 24.96 1.75
N LEU A 382 -18.69 24.24 2.83
CA LEU A 382 -19.98 23.61 3.12
C LEU A 382 -20.95 24.50 3.91
N MET A 383 -20.54 25.70 4.31
CA MET A 383 -21.32 26.58 5.17
C MET A 383 -22.68 26.95 4.59
N TRP A 384 -22.75 27.12 3.25
CA TRP A 384 -24.02 27.43 2.59
C TRP A 384 -25.07 26.31 2.77
N PHE A 385 -24.63 25.03 2.63
CA PHE A 385 -25.49 23.86 2.86
C PHE A 385 -25.89 23.75 4.33
N SER A 386 -24.97 23.96 5.23
CA SER A 386 -25.19 23.91 6.68
C SER A 386 -26.19 24.99 7.13
N ASN A 387 -26.06 26.24 6.66
CA ASN A 387 -26.97 27.33 6.97
C ASN A 387 -28.40 27.03 6.56
N LYS A 388 -28.59 26.46 5.35
CA LYS A 388 -29.90 26.06 4.87
C LYS A 388 -30.56 24.99 5.72
N SER A 389 -29.75 24.04 6.22
CA SER A 389 -30.17 22.98 7.13
C SER A 389 -30.56 23.57 8.50
N TYR A 390 -29.70 24.40 9.10
CA TYR A 390 -29.96 25.03 10.38
C TYR A 390 -31.24 25.90 10.34
N TYR A 391 -31.48 26.63 9.26
CA TYR A 391 -32.71 27.37 9.07
C TYR A 391 -33.94 26.45 9.07
N SER A 392 -33.88 25.30 8.37
CA SER A 392 -34.95 24.31 8.38
C SER A 392 -35.20 23.71 9.77
N MET A 393 -34.11 23.42 10.50
CA MET A 393 -34.20 22.89 11.88
C MET A 393 -34.77 23.95 12.84
N ALA A 394 -34.39 25.22 12.72
CA ALA A 394 -34.95 26.31 13.54
C ALA A 394 -36.43 26.44 13.31
N LYS A 395 -36.87 26.36 12.03
CA LYS A 395 -38.29 26.41 11.68
C LYS A 395 -39.05 25.18 12.22
N MET A 396 -38.41 24.01 12.25
CA MET A 396 -38.98 22.79 12.84
C MET A 396 -39.17 22.93 14.36
N ARG A 397 -38.22 23.60 15.07
CA ARG A 397 -38.39 23.94 16.50
C ARG A 397 -39.60 24.80 16.78
N SER A 398 -39.88 25.79 15.94
CA SER A 398 -41.07 26.67 16.13
C SER A 398 -42.40 25.92 15.95
N LEU A 399 -42.39 24.77 15.27
CA LEU A 399 -43.54 23.89 15.11
C LEU A 399 -43.71 22.86 16.25
N ALA A 400 -42.72 22.71 17.14
CA ALA A 400 -42.76 21.74 18.24
C ALA A 400 -44.02 21.81 19.11
N PRO A 401 -44.55 22.99 19.55
CA PRO A 401 -45.78 23.07 20.34
C PRO A 401 -47.03 22.62 19.54
N ARG A 402 -47.10 22.92 18.22
CA ARG A 402 -48.21 22.45 17.35
C ARG A 402 -48.19 20.94 17.16
N LEU A 403 -46.99 20.36 17.07
CA LEU A 403 -46.79 18.91 16.98
C LEU A 403 -47.09 18.20 18.31
N ALA A 404 -46.82 18.85 19.44
CA ALA A 404 -47.17 18.30 20.77
C ALA A 404 -48.70 18.27 20.97
N ALA A 405 -49.43 19.33 20.59
CA ALA A 405 -50.87 19.35 20.59
C ALA A 405 -51.52 18.27 19.69
N LEU A 406 -50.96 18.10 18.48
CA LEU A 406 -51.40 17.03 17.56
C LEU A 406 -51.22 15.63 18.17
N LYS A 407 -50.15 15.42 18.94
CA LYS A 407 -49.88 14.15 19.62
C LYS A 407 -50.86 13.90 20.75
N GLU A 408 -51.29 14.92 21.50
CA GLU A 408 -52.31 14.81 22.51
C GLU A 408 -53.67 14.46 21.92
N GLU A 409 -54.00 15.05 20.73
CA GLU A 409 -55.27 14.85 20.04
C GLU A 409 -55.42 13.47 19.38
N HIS A 410 -54.33 12.94 18.81
CA HIS A 410 -54.35 11.70 17.99
C HIS A 410 -53.37 10.63 18.47
N GLY A 411 -52.98 10.63 19.76
CA GLY A 411 -51.92 9.79 20.31
C GLY A 411 -52.09 8.27 20.10
N ASP A 412 -53.33 7.79 19.95
CA ASP A 412 -53.65 6.37 19.74
C ASP A 412 -53.69 5.96 18.26
N ASP A 413 -53.91 6.96 17.34
CA ASP A 413 -53.93 6.72 15.88
C ASP A 413 -52.64 7.20 15.22
N ARG A 414 -51.62 6.30 15.22
CA ARG A 414 -50.31 6.60 14.62
C ARG A 414 -50.37 6.96 13.13
N MET A 415 -51.37 6.41 12.37
CA MET A 415 -51.47 6.63 10.96
C MET A 415 -51.99 8.03 10.65
N LYS A 416 -53.05 8.45 11.40
CA LYS A 416 -53.66 9.78 11.28
C LYS A 416 -52.72 10.87 11.76
N MET A 417 -52.03 10.63 12.90
CA MET A 417 -50.98 11.50 13.44
C MET A 417 -49.85 11.71 12.42
N SER A 418 -49.38 10.66 11.73
CA SER A 418 -48.33 10.75 10.71
C SER A 418 -48.78 11.54 9.48
N GLN A 419 -50.05 11.38 9.04
CA GLN A 419 -50.61 12.12 7.91
C GLN A 419 -50.73 13.60 8.20
N GLU A 420 -51.26 13.96 9.36
CA GLU A 420 -51.44 15.37 9.76
C GLU A 420 -50.09 16.03 10.06
N MET A 421 -49.16 15.35 10.69
CA MET A 421 -47.76 15.82 10.84
C MET A 421 -47.13 16.14 9.50
N MET A 422 -47.31 15.25 8.49
CA MET A 422 -46.81 15.50 7.14
C MET A 422 -47.52 16.62 6.43
N SER A 423 -48.81 16.86 6.72
CA SER A 423 -49.56 18.00 6.24
C SER A 423 -49.02 19.32 6.81
N ILE A 424 -48.77 19.39 8.12
CA ILE A 424 -48.16 20.57 8.78
C ILE A 424 -46.79 20.87 8.16
N TYR A 425 -45.93 19.85 7.95
CA TYR A 425 -44.62 20.06 7.30
C TYR A 425 -44.73 20.57 5.88
N LYS A 426 -45.76 20.15 5.11
CA LYS A 426 -46.01 20.67 3.77
C LYS A 426 -46.55 22.10 3.78
N GLU A 427 -47.47 22.40 4.66
CA GLU A 427 -48.06 23.73 4.84
C GLU A 427 -47.00 24.78 5.19
N GLU A 428 -46.15 24.45 6.14
CA GLU A 428 -45.06 25.29 6.60
C GLU A 428 -43.80 25.25 5.70
N LYS A 429 -43.82 24.47 4.63
CA LYS A 429 -42.69 24.31 3.71
C LYS A 429 -41.40 23.87 4.41
N VAL A 430 -41.50 23.07 5.45
CA VAL A 430 -40.38 22.51 6.21
C VAL A 430 -40.10 21.09 5.71
N ASN A 431 -38.82 20.79 5.50
CA ASN A 431 -38.42 19.43 5.14
C ASN A 431 -37.77 18.77 6.36
N PRO A 432 -38.38 17.71 6.96
CA PRO A 432 -37.84 17.03 8.11
C PRO A 432 -36.47 16.35 7.83
N MET A 433 -36.19 15.99 6.54
CA MET A 433 -34.92 15.45 6.12
C MET A 433 -33.81 16.50 5.97
N ALA A 434 -34.13 17.80 6.06
CA ALA A 434 -33.12 18.86 5.90
C ALA A 434 -32.07 18.85 7.02
N GLY A 435 -32.44 18.35 8.21
CA GLY A 435 -31.53 18.25 9.37
C GLY A 435 -30.36 17.27 9.18
N CYS A 436 -30.54 16.16 8.46
CA CYS A 436 -29.49 15.20 8.21
C CYS A 436 -28.66 15.49 6.94
N LEU A 437 -29.10 16.43 6.09
CA LEU A 437 -28.45 16.75 4.82
C LEU A 437 -26.97 17.16 4.96
N PRO A 438 -26.56 18.00 5.94
CA PRO A 438 -25.15 18.31 6.13
C PRO A 438 -24.29 17.10 6.45
N ILE A 439 -24.80 16.17 7.26
CA ILE A 439 -24.08 14.93 7.63
C ILE A 439 -23.87 14.07 6.38
N LEU A 440 -24.91 13.89 5.55
CA LEU A 440 -24.82 13.11 4.31
C LEU A 440 -23.84 13.70 3.30
N MET A 441 -23.80 15.03 3.18
CA MET A 441 -22.85 15.72 2.31
C MET A 441 -21.41 15.68 2.85
N GLN A 442 -21.26 15.66 4.16
CA GLN A 442 -19.97 15.69 4.83
C GLN A 442 -19.32 14.29 4.95
N MET A 443 -20.13 13.22 4.99
CA MET A 443 -19.66 11.84 5.15
C MET A 443 -18.59 11.44 4.11
N PRO A 444 -18.78 11.63 2.81
CA PRO A 444 -17.76 11.28 1.82
C PRO A 444 -16.47 12.06 2.01
N ILE A 445 -16.56 13.35 2.37
CA ILE A 445 -15.39 14.20 2.60
C ILE A 445 -14.65 13.75 3.86
N PHE A 446 -15.39 13.40 4.92
CA PHE A 446 -14.81 12.91 6.17
C PHE A 446 -14.11 11.56 5.97
N LEU A 447 -14.73 10.61 5.26
CA LEU A 447 -14.13 9.32 4.94
C LEU A 447 -12.89 9.50 4.04
N ALA A 448 -12.95 10.38 3.04
CA ALA A 448 -11.82 10.69 2.19
C ALA A 448 -10.65 11.28 2.99
N LEU A 449 -10.93 12.22 3.90
CA LEU A 449 -9.90 12.80 4.78
C LEU A 449 -9.34 11.75 5.75
N TYR A 450 -10.19 10.86 6.28
CA TYR A 450 -9.74 9.76 7.13
C TYR A 450 -8.70 8.89 6.41
N TRP A 451 -8.98 8.47 5.17
CA TRP A 451 -8.01 7.71 4.37
C TRP A 451 -6.74 8.48 4.08
N VAL A 452 -6.85 9.79 3.78
CA VAL A 452 -5.67 10.65 3.61
C VAL A 452 -4.78 10.62 4.85
N LEU A 453 -5.36 10.77 6.04
CA LEU A 453 -4.60 10.82 7.28
C LEU A 453 -3.99 9.46 7.67
N VAL A 454 -4.68 8.35 7.36
CA VAL A 454 -4.20 7.00 7.68
C VAL A 454 -3.08 6.55 6.74
N GLU A 455 -3.20 6.83 5.43
CA GLU A 455 -2.27 6.33 4.41
C GLU A 455 -1.05 7.23 4.17
N SER A 456 -1.05 8.46 4.68
CA SER A 456 0.05 9.41 4.44
C SER A 456 1.24 9.13 5.32
N VAL A 457 2.36 8.73 4.70
CA VAL A 457 3.64 8.52 5.38
C VAL A 457 4.19 9.81 6.01
N GLU A 458 3.83 10.95 5.47
CA GLU A 458 4.23 12.29 5.93
C GLU A 458 3.72 12.63 7.34
N LEU A 459 2.68 11.94 7.81
CA LEU A 459 2.12 12.12 9.16
C LEU A 459 2.76 11.19 10.19
N ARG A 460 3.52 10.20 9.75
CA ARG A 460 4.22 9.26 10.62
C ARG A 460 5.34 9.99 11.37
N HIS A 461 5.30 9.91 12.71
CA HIS A 461 6.21 10.62 13.61
C HIS A 461 6.23 12.16 13.41
N ALA A 462 5.16 12.73 12.82
CA ALA A 462 5.02 14.16 12.65
C ALA A 462 4.45 14.81 13.94
N PRO A 463 5.19 15.70 14.60
CA PRO A 463 4.72 16.36 15.84
C PRO A 463 3.69 17.45 15.52
N TRP A 464 2.75 17.67 16.43
CA TRP A 464 1.87 18.83 16.39
C TRP A 464 2.20 19.84 17.49
N ILE A 465 1.68 19.63 18.70
CA ILE A 465 1.86 20.53 19.82
C ILE A 465 1.79 19.74 21.15
N LEU A 466 2.53 20.21 22.16
CA LEU A 466 2.57 19.67 23.53
C LEU A 466 2.93 18.16 23.52
N TRP A 467 2.01 17.31 23.96
CA TRP A 467 2.22 15.87 24.09
C TRP A 467 1.97 15.07 22.80
N ILE A 468 1.45 15.70 21.75
CA ILE A 468 1.20 15.02 20.46
C ILE A 468 2.46 15.11 19.62
N GLN A 469 3.26 14.05 19.69
CA GLN A 469 4.53 13.92 18.97
C GLN A 469 4.42 13.08 17.70
N ASP A 470 3.30 12.36 17.52
CA ASP A 470 3.02 11.54 16.35
C ASP A 470 1.52 11.65 15.96
N LEU A 471 1.27 12.23 14.77
CA LEU A 471 -0.09 12.37 14.24
C LEU A 471 -0.66 11.06 13.68
N SER A 472 0.18 10.04 13.48
CA SER A 472 -0.24 8.71 13.02
C SER A 472 -0.61 7.77 14.18
N ALA A 473 -0.26 8.12 15.42
CA ALA A 473 -0.52 7.34 16.60
C ALA A 473 -1.73 7.85 17.40
N MET A 474 -2.24 7.00 18.29
CA MET A 474 -3.29 7.41 19.24
C MET A 474 -2.74 8.41 20.26
N ASP A 475 -3.61 9.36 20.69
CA ASP A 475 -3.29 10.26 21.81
C ASP A 475 -2.93 9.44 23.05
N PRO A 476 -1.68 9.51 23.55
CA PRO A 476 -1.21 8.66 24.66
C PRO A 476 -1.95 8.94 25.96
N TRP A 477 -2.53 10.13 26.14
CA TRP A 477 -3.25 10.53 27.35
C TRP A 477 -4.77 10.55 27.17
N PHE A 478 -5.27 10.22 25.96
CA PHE A 478 -6.70 10.21 25.63
C PHE A 478 -7.42 11.55 25.86
N ILE A 479 -6.67 12.67 25.91
CA ILE A 479 -7.23 14.00 26.13
C ILE A 479 -8.11 14.43 24.95
N LEU A 480 -7.64 14.20 23.69
CA LEU A 480 -8.41 14.58 22.50
C LEU A 480 -9.74 13.80 22.38
N PRO A 481 -9.78 12.47 22.58
CA PRO A 481 -11.04 11.72 22.66
C PRO A 481 -11.98 12.23 23.74
N LEU A 482 -11.44 12.60 24.93
CA LEU A 482 -12.24 13.16 26.03
C LEU A 482 -12.85 14.52 25.62
N LEU A 483 -12.04 15.43 25.06
CA LEU A 483 -12.50 16.74 24.58
C LEU A 483 -13.56 16.58 23.50
N MET A 484 -13.39 15.60 22.59
CA MET A 484 -14.38 15.28 21.56
C MET A 484 -15.69 14.83 22.21
N GLY A 485 -15.65 13.93 23.19
CA GLY A 485 -16.83 13.47 23.93
C GLY A 485 -17.56 14.60 24.62
N VAL A 486 -16.84 15.50 25.32
CA VAL A 486 -17.43 16.68 25.97
C VAL A 486 -18.08 17.63 24.94
N SER A 487 -17.40 17.89 23.82
CA SER A 487 -17.94 18.76 22.78
C SER A 487 -19.20 18.16 22.11
N MET A 488 -19.20 16.84 21.87
CA MET A 488 -20.38 16.12 21.37
C MET A 488 -21.56 16.18 22.37
N TYR A 489 -21.28 16.02 23.67
CA TYR A 489 -22.30 16.15 24.69
C TYR A 489 -22.90 17.56 24.71
N ILE A 490 -22.07 18.61 24.67
CA ILE A 490 -22.54 20.01 24.59
C ILE A 490 -23.38 20.22 23.32
N GLN A 491 -22.90 19.73 22.17
CA GLN A 491 -23.63 19.81 20.91
C GLN A 491 -24.99 19.11 21.00
N GLN A 492 -25.06 17.96 21.66
CA GLN A 492 -26.30 17.22 21.85
C GLN A 492 -27.31 18.00 22.68
N GLN A 493 -26.87 18.72 23.73
CA GLN A 493 -27.73 19.58 24.53
C GLN A 493 -28.29 20.79 23.74
N LEU A 494 -27.52 21.27 22.77
CA LEU A 494 -27.93 22.38 21.89
C LEU A 494 -28.85 21.92 20.76
N ASN A 495 -28.89 20.63 20.44
CA ASN A 495 -29.76 20.09 19.40
C ASN A 495 -31.24 20.04 19.85
N PRO A 496 -32.23 20.21 18.93
CA PRO A 496 -33.62 20.04 19.27
C PRO A 496 -33.89 18.61 19.77
N GLN A 497 -34.63 18.52 20.89
CA GLN A 497 -35.08 17.24 21.39
C GLN A 497 -35.94 16.52 20.37
N PRO A 498 -35.76 15.23 20.07
CA PRO A 498 -36.69 14.51 19.20
C PRO A 498 -38.08 14.48 19.80
N THR A 499 -39.08 14.65 18.94
CA THR A 499 -40.50 14.59 19.34
C THR A 499 -40.96 13.17 19.72
N ASP A 500 -40.22 12.16 19.30
CA ASP A 500 -40.48 10.75 19.63
C ASP A 500 -39.75 10.37 20.94
N PRO A 501 -40.48 9.89 21.99
CA PRO A 501 -39.90 9.48 23.29
C PRO A 501 -38.89 8.31 23.16
N MET A 502 -39.06 7.46 22.14
CA MET A 502 -38.14 6.35 21.92
C MET A 502 -36.81 6.81 21.31
N GLN A 503 -36.84 7.74 20.36
CA GLN A 503 -35.66 8.40 19.85
C GLN A 503 -34.95 9.25 20.91
N ALA A 504 -35.70 9.94 21.75
CA ALA A 504 -35.15 10.71 22.87
C ALA A 504 -34.42 9.83 23.91
N LYS A 505 -34.87 8.57 24.12
CA LYS A 505 -34.19 7.62 25.00
C LYS A 505 -32.92 7.02 24.39
N VAL A 506 -32.90 6.81 23.06
CA VAL A 506 -31.73 6.28 22.35
C VAL A 506 -30.63 7.34 22.21
N MET A 507 -31.01 8.62 22.16
CA MET A 507 -30.08 9.75 22.02
C MET A 507 -29.56 10.30 23.35
N LYS A 508 -30.06 9.87 24.49
CA LYS A 508 -29.51 10.11 25.82
C LYS A 508 -28.61 8.96 26.27
#